data_c35b2d144ab7a8f58f58add086fe69d9
#
_entry.id   c35b2d144ab7a8f58f58add086fe69d9
#
_cell.length_a   1.000
_cell.length_b   1.000
_cell.length_c   1.000
_cell.angle_alpha   90.00
_cell.angle_beta   90.00
_cell.angle_gamma   90.00
#
_symmetry.space_group_name_H-M   'P 1'
#
loop_
_entity.id
_entity.type
_entity.pdbx_description
1 polymer ?
#
loop_
_entity_poly.entity_id
_entity_poly.type
_entity_poly.pdbx_seq_one_letter_code
_entity_poly.pdbx_strand_id
1 'polypeptide(L)'
;LKGVKVLDFTHVQSGPTCTQLLAWLGADVIKVERPGVGDATRGQLRDVPNADSLYFTMLNHNKRSITLNSKTEQGKDVLERLVKTCDVLVENFAPGALDRMGLTWERIQELNPKMIYASVKGFGPGPYEDCKVYENVAQCAGGSASTTGFLDGPPLVTGAQIGDSGTGLHLAFGIVSALYQRTNSGKGQRVLAAMQDSVLNLCRVKLRDQQRLAHGPLNEYTQFGKGIEFGEATPRAGNDSGGGQPGAILKCKGWETDPNAYTYFITQAAVWEKVCDTIGEPDWKTDPGYATPPARLDKLEQIFERIEQWTKTKSKFEVME
;
A
#
# COMPACT_ATOMS: atom_id res chain seq x y z
N LEU A 1 -21.64 6.23 -1.86
CA LEU A 1 -21.71 7.19 -0.73
C LEU A 1 -22.57 8.43 -1.06
N LYS A 2 -23.56 8.28 -1.96
CA LYS A 2 -24.47 9.37 -2.29
C LYS A 2 -25.09 9.99 -1.03
N GLY A 3 -24.98 11.32 -0.89
CA GLY A 3 -25.50 12.07 0.26
C GLY A 3 -24.47 12.27 1.40
N VAL A 4 -23.32 11.58 1.37
CA VAL A 4 -22.23 11.82 2.31
C VAL A 4 -21.40 13.03 1.87
N LYS A 5 -21.15 13.97 2.78
CA LYS A 5 -20.33 15.17 2.55
C LYS A 5 -19.01 15.05 3.30
N VAL A 6 -17.91 15.22 2.59
CA VAL A 6 -16.55 15.11 3.11
C VAL A 6 -15.85 16.46 3.05
N LEU A 7 -15.37 16.93 4.20
CA LEU A 7 -14.53 18.13 4.32
C LEU A 7 -13.06 17.65 4.29
N ASP A 8 -12.38 17.97 3.19
CA ASP A 8 -11.06 17.45 2.84
C ASP A 8 -9.98 18.52 3.10
N PHE A 9 -9.21 18.38 4.19
CA PHE A 9 -8.04 19.21 4.50
C PHE A 9 -6.71 18.57 4.08
N THR A 10 -6.77 17.46 3.36
CA THR A 10 -5.57 16.70 3.05
C THR A 10 -4.70 17.34 1.99
N HIS A 11 -3.41 17.04 2.03
CA HIS A 11 -2.41 17.50 1.07
C HIS A 11 -1.53 16.35 0.59
N VAL A 12 -0.87 16.54 -0.54
CA VAL A 12 0.11 15.66 -1.16
C VAL A 12 -0.56 14.36 -1.61
N GLN A 13 -0.38 13.22 -0.91
CA GLN A 13 -0.79 11.94 -1.48
C GLN A 13 -1.66 11.08 -0.56
N SER A 14 -1.24 10.76 0.66
CA SER A 14 -1.92 9.76 1.50
C SER A 14 -3.39 10.11 1.80
N GLY A 15 -3.62 11.32 2.30
CA GLY A 15 -4.97 11.81 2.56
C GLY A 15 -5.79 12.07 1.29
N PRO A 16 -5.23 12.74 0.25
CA PRO A 16 -5.94 12.91 -1.03
C PRO A 16 -6.33 11.60 -1.70
N THR A 17 -5.55 10.53 -1.59
CA THR A 17 -5.95 9.18 -2.05
C THR A 17 -7.20 8.70 -1.31
N CYS A 18 -7.26 8.86 0.01
CA CYS A 18 -8.43 8.50 0.78
C CYS A 18 -9.68 9.24 0.31
N THR A 19 -9.61 10.57 0.24
CA THR A 19 -10.77 11.40 -0.10
C THR A 19 -11.18 11.27 -1.56
N GLN A 20 -10.25 10.96 -2.47
CA GLN A 20 -10.56 10.61 -3.85
C GLN A 20 -11.35 9.30 -3.96
N LEU A 21 -10.95 8.26 -3.22
CA LEU A 21 -11.69 6.99 -3.19
C LEU A 21 -13.13 7.21 -2.69
N LEU A 22 -13.32 8.04 -1.67
CA LEU A 22 -14.66 8.40 -1.21
C LEU A 22 -15.47 9.15 -2.28
N ALA A 23 -14.81 10.06 -3.02
CA ALA A 23 -15.44 10.77 -4.15
C ALA A 23 -15.84 9.82 -5.28
N TRP A 24 -15.01 8.83 -5.62
CA TRP A 24 -15.34 7.79 -6.60
C TRP A 24 -16.54 6.93 -6.17
N LEU A 25 -16.69 6.72 -4.86
CA LEU A 25 -17.84 6.03 -4.28
C LEU A 25 -19.08 6.93 -4.14
N GLY A 26 -19.05 8.15 -4.66
CA GLY A 26 -20.21 9.05 -4.75
C GLY A 26 -20.37 10.04 -3.59
N ALA A 27 -19.36 10.21 -2.73
CA ALA A 27 -19.37 11.27 -1.72
C ALA A 27 -19.15 12.65 -2.37
N ASP A 28 -19.79 13.68 -1.79
CA ASP A 28 -19.52 15.08 -2.14
C ASP A 28 -18.32 15.59 -1.35
N VAL A 29 -17.15 15.61 -2.00
CA VAL A 29 -15.88 15.97 -1.37
C VAL A 29 -15.56 17.44 -1.65
N ILE A 30 -15.36 18.22 -0.57
CA ILE A 30 -14.98 19.63 -0.60
C ILE A 30 -13.56 19.76 -0.09
N LYS A 31 -12.59 19.95 -0.97
CA LYS A 31 -11.21 20.20 -0.63
C LYS A 31 -11.03 21.64 -0.19
N VAL A 32 -10.50 21.83 1.01
CA VAL A 32 -10.21 23.14 1.59
C VAL A 32 -8.73 23.47 1.41
N GLU A 33 -8.45 24.54 0.70
CA GLU A 33 -7.09 24.93 0.35
C GLU A 33 -6.76 26.33 0.87
N ARG A 34 -5.48 26.58 1.13
CA ARG A 34 -5.00 27.91 1.51
C ARG A 34 -5.05 28.86 0.33
N PRO A 35 -5.62 30.06 0.44
CA PRO A 35 -5.64 31.05 -0.64
C PRO A 35 -4.23 31.38 -1.17
N GLY A 36 -4.10 31.46 -2.49
CA GLY A 36 -2.86 31.80 -3.20
C GLY A 36 -1.79 30.71 -3.25
N VAL A 37 -1.90 29.66 -2.42
CA VAL A 37 -0.91 28.58 -2.35
C VAL A 37 -1.51 27.24 -2.82
N GLY A 38 -2.66 26.88 -2.28
CA GLY A 38 -3.32 25.59 -2.57
C GLY A 38 -2.57 24.40 -1.98
N ASP A 39 -2.83 23.23 -2.57
CA ASP A 39 -2.06 22.00 -2.33
C ASP A 39 -0.70 22.11 -3.05
N ALA A 40 0.38 21.72 -2.39
CA ALA A 40 1.72 21.76 -2.96
C ALA A 40 1.84 20.98 -4.28
N THR A 41 1.05 19.93 -4.43
CA THR A 41 1.04 19.10 -5.64
C THR A 41 0.54 19.83 -6.89
N ARG A 42 -0.17 20.95 -6.76
CA ARG A 42 -0.56 21.77 -7.93
C ARG A 42 0.64 22.25 -8.74
N GLY A 43 1.76 22.51 -8.07
CA GLY A 43 3.01 22.97 -8.69
C GLY A 43 4.10 21.92 -8.85
N GLN A 44 3.99 20.78 -8.16
CA GLN A 44 5.00 19.72 -8.24
C GLN A 44 4.89 18.92 -9.52
N LEU A 45 6.02 18.58 -10.14
CA LEU A 45 6.08 17.80 -11.39
C LEU A 45 5.15 18.39 -12.47
N ARG A 46 5.19 19.72 -12.62
CA ARG A 46 4.39 20.43 -13.61
C ARG A 46 5.02 20.31 -14.98
N ASP A 47 4.34 19.61 -15.90
CA ASP A 47 4.81 19.39 -17.26
C ASP A 47 4.25 20.42 -18.25
N VAL A 48 3.06 20.96 -17.94
CA VAL A 48 2.36 21.92 -18.79
C VAL A 48 2.34 23.31 -18.13
N PRO A 49 2.85 24.35 -18.80
CA PRO A 49 2.77 25.70 -18.28
C PRO A 49 1.34 26.15 -18.05
N ASN A 50 1.09 26.89 -16.97
CA ASN A 50 -0.22 27.47 -16.60
C ASN A 50 -1.34 26.45 -16.36
N ALA A 51 -1.01 25.17 -16.17
CA ALA A 51 -1.94 24.13 -15.75
C ALA A 51 -1.53 23.55 -14.39
N ASP A 52 -2.48 22.97 -13.67
CA ASP A 52 -2.16 22.15 -12.52
C ASP A 52 -1.38 20.89 -12.96
N SER A 53 -0.50 20.39 -12.11
CA SER A 53 0.26 19.19 -12.45
C SER A 53 -0.63 17.95 -12.57
N LEU A 54 -0.20 16.97 -13.36
CA LEU A 54 -0.87 15.67 -13.43
C LEU A 54 -0.89 14.98 -12.06
N TYR A 55 0.13 15.22 -11.22
CA TYR A 55 0.19 14.70 -9.86
C TYR A 55 -0.98 15.22 -9.01
N PHE A 56 -1.32 16.51 -9.10
CA PHE A 56 -2.49 17.05 -8.43
C PHE A 56 -3.80 16.49 -8.99
N THR A 57 -3.95 16.50 -10.32
CA THR A 57 -5.21 16.12 -10.96
C THR A 57 -5.54 14.65 -10.76
N MET A 58 -4.54 13.74 -10.79
CA MET A 58 -4.78 12.32 -10.57
C MET A 58 -5.24 11.97 -9.14
N LEU A 59 -4.93 12.84 -8.14
CA LEU A 59 -5.30 12.63 -6.74
C LEU A 59 -6.54 13.40 -6.30
N ASN A 60 -6.99 14.36 -7.11
CA ASN A 60 -8.04 15.28 -6.70
C ASN A 60 -9.20 15.41 -7.70
N HIS A 61 -9.20 14.63 -8.77
CA HIS A 61 -10.37 14.63 -9.66
C HIS A 61 -11.62 14.11 -8.93
N ASN A 62 -12.79 14.56 -9.38
CA ASN A 62 -14.07 14.31 -8.75
C ASN A 62 -14.25 14.97 -7.36
N LYS A 63 -13.41 15.95 -7.03
CA LYS A 63 -13.56 16.79 -5.83
C LYS A 63 -13.90 18.22 -6.24
N ARG A 64 -14.61 18.92 -5.37
CA ARG A 64 -14.78 20.38 -5.45
C ARG A 64 -13.71 21.03 -4.60
N SER A 65 -13.20 22.21 -4.98
CA SER A 65 -12.22 22.95 -4.20
C SER A 65 -12.78 24.30 -3.77
N ILE A 66 -12.43 24.69 -2.54
CA ILE A 66 -12.61 26.05 -2.03
C ILE A 66 -11.30 26.55 -1.43
N THR A 67 -11.07 27.86 -1.52
CA THR A 67 -9.98 28.49 -0.79
C THR A 67 -10.52 29.16 0.47
N LEU A 68 -9.85 28.91 1.61
CA LEU A 68 -10.26 29.44 2.92
C LEU A 68 -9.07 29.85 3.76
N ASN A 69 -9.07 31.06 4.26
CA ASN A 69 -8.10 31.52 5.24
C ASN A 69 -8.64 31.28 6.66
N SER A 70 -8.33 30.14 7.24
CA SER A 70 -8.73 29.75 8.60
C SER A 70 -8.15 30.61 9.73
N LYS A 71 -7.24 31.55 9.41
CA LYS A 71 -6.65 32.48 10.41
C LYS A 71 -7.51 33.72 10.66
N THR A 72 -8.45 34.03 9.79
CA THR A 72 -9.38 35.16 9.96
C THR A 72 -10.65 34.71 10.67
N GLU A 73 -11.30 35.61 11.40
CA GLU A 73 -12.56 35.30 12.08
C GLU A 73 -13.66 34.84 11.10
N GLN A 74 -13.76 35.52 9.95
CA GLN A 74 -14.70 35.12 8.89
C GLN A 74 -14.39 33.71 8.36
N GLY A 75 -13.09 33.39 8.20
CA GLY A 75 -12.68 32.06 7.77
C GLY A 75 -13.01 30.98 8.79
N LYS A 76 -12.84 31.25 10.08
CA LYS A 76 -13.23 30.35 11.17
C LYS A 76 -14.75 30.12 11.18
N ASP A 77 -15.57 31.18 11.02
CA ASP A 77 -17.03 31.07 10.96
C ASP A 77 -17.47 30.17 9.79
N VAL A 78 -16.89 30.39 8.60
CA VAL A 78 -17.15 29.51 7.43
C VAL A 78 -16.78 28.07 7.72
N LEU A 79 -15.62 27.86 8.38
CA LEU A 79 -15.13 26.53 8.72
C LEU A 79 -16.06 25.81 9.70
N GLU A 80 -16.52 26.49 10.74
CA GLU A 80 -17.49 25.91 11.68
C GLU A 80 -18.84 25.58 11.02
N ARG A 81 -19.31 26.40 10.08
CA ARG A 81 -20.52 26.09 9.32
C ARG A 81 -20.35 24.86 8.42
N LEU A 82 -19.16 24.68 7.82
CA LEU A 82 -18.85 23.47 7.06
C LEU A 82 -18.82 22.24 7.96
N VAL A 83 -18.19 22.31 9.13
CA VAL A 83 -18.16 21.21 10.11
C VAL A 83 -19.57 20.81 10.54
N LYS A 84 -20.47 21.76 10.77
CA LYS A 84 -21.88 21.48 11.13
C LYS A 84 -22.66 20.74 10.03
N THR A 85 -22.25 20.88 8.77
CA THR A 85 -23.00 20.38 7.60
C THR A 85 -22.36 19.17 6.91
N CYS A 86 -21.12 18.85 7.23
CA CYS A 86 -20.41 17.71 6.67
C CYS A 86 -20.52 16.46 7.58
N ASP A 87 -20.32 15.30 6.99
CA ASP A 87 -20.38 14.00 7.65
C ASP A 87 -19.01 13.52 8.12
N VAL A 88 -17.99 13.85 7.36
CA VAL A 88 -16.61 13.40 7.55
C VAL A 88 -15.67 14.60 7.42
N LEU A 89 -14.68 14.70 8.29
CA LEU A 89 -13.54 15.60 8.18
C LEU A 89 -12.29 14.76 8.06
N VAL A 90 -11.48 15.00 7.02
CA VAL A 90 -10.23 14.25 6.76
C VAL A 90 -9.05 15.20 6.73
N GLU A 91 -7.97 14.84 7.45
CA GLU A 91 -6.72 15.62 7.48
C GLU A 91 -5.48 14.71 7.50
N ASN A 92 -4.34 15.24 7.06
CA ASN A 92 -3.03 14.60 7.17
C ASN A 92 -1.93 15.61 7.55
N PHE A 93 -2.28 16.55 8.38
CA PHE A 93 -1.36 17.54 8.91
C PHE A 93 -0.44 16.99 10.00
N ALA A 94 0.61 17.73 10.30
CA ALA A 94 1.41 17.49 11.49
C ALA A 94 0.54 17.56 12.77
N PRO A 95 0.89 16.79 13.82
CA PRO A 95 0.13 16.76 15.07
C PRO A 95 -0.19 18.15 15.61
N GLY A 96 -1.41 18.34 16.13
CA GLY A 96 -1.89 19.60 16.69
C GLY A 96 -2.16 20.73 15.68
N ALA A 97 -2.05 20.49 14.37
CA ALA A 97 -2.27 21.56 13.39
C ALA A 97 -3.74 21.99 13.32
N LEU A 98 -4.69 21.07 13.35
CA LEU A 98 -6.11 21.40 13.41
C LEU A 98 -6.51 22.06 14.73
N ASP A 99 -5.90 21.64 15.84
CA ASP A 99 -6.16 22.25 17.14
C ASP A 99 -5.77 23.74 17.14
N ARG A 100 -4.63 24.08 16.51
CA ARG A 100 -4.21 25.48 16.30
C ARG A 100 -5.14 26.28 15.38
N MET A 101 -5.95 25.60 14.56
CA MET A 101 -7.00 26.22 13.75
C MET A 101 -8.32 26.38 14.51
N GLY A 102 -8.39 25.94 15.78
CA GLY A 102 -9.58 25.97 16.63
C GLY A 102 -10.50 24.75 16.46
N LEU A 103 -10.06 23.72 15.74
CA LEU A 103 -10.82 22.49 15.51
C LEU A 103 -10.26 21.34 16.33
N THR A 104 -10.30 21.43 17.67
CA THR A 104 -10.02 20.28 18.53
C THR A 104 -11.13 19.24 18.38
N TRP A 105 -10.86 18.00 18.81
CA TRP A 105 -11.88 16.95 18.80
C TRP A 105 -13.14 17.35 19.61
N GLU A 106 -12.96 17.95 20.77
CA GLU A 106 -14.03 18.44 21.63
C GLU A 106 -14.88 19.48 20.89
N ARG A 107 -14.23 20.45 20.24
CA ARG A 107 -14.93 21.48 19.46
C ARG A 107 -15.70 20.88 18.27
N ILE A 108 -15.11 19.91 17.58
CA ILE A 108 -15.80 19.19 16.49
C ILE A 108 -17.04 18.47 17.02
N GLN A 109 -16.95 17.81 18.18
CA GLN A 109 -18.09 17.12 18.80
C GLN A 109 -19.19 18.07 19.26
N GLU A 110 -18.84 19.26 19.77
CA GLU A 110 -19.81 20.30 20.10
C GLU A 110 -20.57 20.79 18.87
N LEU A 111 -19.85 21.01 17.76
CA LEU A 111 -20.43 21.51 16.52
C LEU A 111 -21.25 20.45 15.80
N ASN A 112 -20.79 19.20 15.80
CA ASN A 112 -21.40 18.08 15.09
C ASN A 112 -21.07 16.73 15.78
N PRO A 113 -21.92 16.26 16.71
CA PRO A 113 -21.70 15.00 17.41
C PRO A 113 -21.72 13.74 16.48
N LYS A 114 -22.13 13.91 15.23
CA LYS A 114 -22.16 12.83 14.22
C LYS A 114 -20.94 12.83 13.32
N MET A 115 -20.03 13.80 13.46
CA MET A 115 -18.86 13.93 12.62
C MET A 115 -17.92 12.74 12.79
N ILE A 116 -17.48 12.18 11.67
CA ILE A 116 -16.35 11.25 11.62
C ILE A 116 -15.09 12.06 11.37
N TYR A 117 -14.20 12.11 12.38
CA TYR A 117 -12.92 12.80 12.27
C TYR A 117 -11.83 11.79 11.93
N ALA A 118 -11.32 11.85 10.69
CA ALA A 118 -10.37 10.92 10.13
C ALA A 118 -9.00 11.58 9.91
N SER A 119 -7.93 10.93 10.36
CA SER A 119 -6.58 11.48 10.25
C SER A 119 -5.56 10.44 9.77
N VAL A 120 -4.63 10.87 8.91
CA VAL A 120 -3.39 10.14 8.62
C VAL A 120 -2.27 10.71 9.47
N LYS A 121 -1.51 9.84 10.12
CA LYS A 121 -0.26 10.17 10.82
C LYS A 121 0.85 9.24 10.38
N GLY A 122 2.10 9.63 10.60
CA GLY A 122 3.25 8.78 10.31
C GLY A 122 3.29 7.54 11.19
N PHE A 123 3.15 7.77 12.48
CA PHE A 123 3.11 6.73 13.53
C PHE A 123 1.82 6.82 14.32
N GLY A 124 1.44 5.73 14.96
CA GLY A 124 0.40 5.70 15.97
C GLY A 124 0.85 6.38 17.27
N PRO A 125 -0.06 6.46 18.30
CA PRO A 125 0.30 6.99 19.60
C PRO A 125 1.51 6.29 20.20
N GLY A 126 2.50 7.06 20.64
CA GLY A 126 3.73 6.54 21.22
C GLY A 126 4.92 7.49 21.07
N PRO A 127 6.16 6.99 21.30
CA PRO A 127 7.35 7.86 21.34
C PRO A 127 7.71 8.52 19.99
N TYR A 128 7.12 8.06 18.89
CA TYR A 128 7.39 8.56 17.53
C TYR A 128 6.21 9.32 16.93
N GLU A 129 5.12 9.54 17.67
CA GLU A 129 3.88 10.12 17.13
C GLU A 129 4.07 11.50 16.48
N ASP A 130 5.05 12.28 16.91
CA ASP A 130 5.39 13.59 16.34
C ASP A 130 6.35 13.56 15.17
N CYS A 131 6.88 12.37 14.81
CA CYS A 131 7.82 12.23 13.69
C CYS A 131 7.11 12.45 12.35
N LYS A 132 7.77 13.21 11.47
CA LYS A 132 7.32 13.40 10.10
C LYS A 132 7.64 12.17 9.26
N VAL A 133 6.64 11.68 8.54
CA VAL A 133 6.75 10.49 7.69
C VAL A 133 6.23 10.80 6.30
N TYR A 134 6.96 10.34 5.31
CA TYR A 134 6.59 10.28 3.90
C TYR A 134 6.67 8.84 3.42
N GLU A 135 6.27 8.57 2.20
CA GLU A 135 6.19 7.25 1.57
C GLU A 135 7.36 6.32 1.94
N ASN A 136 8.59 6.72 1.60
CA ASN A 136 9.76 5.85 1.79
C ASN A 136 10.13 5.65 3.27
N VAL A 137 9.87 6.66 4.11
CA VAL A 137 10.04 6.54 5.57
C VAL A 137 9.05 5.52 6.14
N ALA A 138 7.80 5.55 5.66
CA ALA A 138 6.79 4.57 6.05
C ALA A 138 7.17 3.15 5.62
N GLN A 139 7.69 2.98 4.39
CA GLN A 139 8.17 1.69 3.91
C GLN A 139 9.31 1.13 4.78
N CYS A 140 10.24 1.98 5.20
CA CYS A 140 11.30 1.57 6.11
C CYS A 140 10.75 1.22 7.50
N ALA A 141 9.94 2.09 8.08
CA ALA A 141 9.39 1.89 9.42
C ALA A 141 8.40 0.72 9.54
N GLY A 142 7.69 0.40 8.47
CA GLY A 142 6.74 -0.72 8.38
C GLY A 142 7.35 -2.03 7.89
N GLY A 143 8.67 -2.08 7.62
CA GLY A 143 9.40 -3.29 7.27
C GLY A 143 9.36 -3.69 5.79
N SER A 144 8.68 -2.96 4.91
CA SER A 144 8.65 -3.26 3.48
C SER A 144 10.03 -3.15 2.86
N ALA A 145 10.76 -2.07 3.13
CA ALA A 145 12.09 -1.86 2.54
C ALA A 145 13.08 -2.94 3.00
N SER A 146 13.06 -3.36 4.27
CA SER A 146 13.97 -4.38 4.80
C SER A 146 13.75 -5.76 4.19
N THR A 147 12.56 -6.05 3.67
CA THR A 147 12.19 -7.34 3.09
C THR A 147 12.10 -7.33 1.55
N THR A 148 12.38 -6.19 0.91
CA THR A 148 12.39 -6.02 -0.53
C THR A 148 13.82 -5.94 -1.06
N GLY A 149 14.14 -6.69 -2.13
CA GLY A 149 15.44 -6.72 -2.77
C GLY A 149 16.08 -8.10 -2.72
N PHE A 150 17.28 -8.22 -3.28
CA PHE A 150 18.08 -9.44 -3.24
C PHE A 150 18.83 -9.56 -1.91
N LEU A 151 19.19 -10.80 -1.55
CA LEU A 151 19.80 -11.13 -0.27
C LEU A 151 21.11 -10.36 -0.01
N ASP A 152 21.95 -10.28 -1.02
CA ASP A 152 23.28 -9.64 -1.02
C ASP A 152 23.25 -8.13 -1.34
N GLY A 153 22.05 -7.60 -1.64
CA GLY A 153 21.85 -6.19 -1.97
C GLY A 153 21.41 -5.33 -0.77
N PRO A 154 21.32 -4.02 -0.95
CA PRO A 154 20.75 -3.11 0.06
C PRO A 154 19.22 -3.31 0.16
N PRO A 155 18.58 -2.83 1.25
CA PRO A 155 17.12 -2.67 1.30
C PRO A 155 16.63 -1.80 0.14
N LEU A 156 15.50 -2.18 -0.47
CA LEU A 156 14.89 -1.43 -1.55
C LEU A 156 13.46 -1.01 -1.19
N VAL A 157 13.10 0.21 -1.55
CA VAL A 157 11.71 0.64 -1.53
C VAL A 157 10.98 0.12 -2.76
N THR A 158 9.71 -0.23 -2.63
CA THR A 158 8.90 -0.63 -3.79
C THR A 158 8.50 0.59 -4.61
N GLY A 159 8.26 0.40 -5.91
CA GLY A 159 7.67 1.45 -6.77
C GLY A 159 6.20 1.73 -6.48
N ALA A 160 5.51 0.81 -5.80
CA ALA A 160 4.14 1.01 -5.34
C ALA A 160 4.12 1.91 -4.10
N GLN A 161 3.25 2.91 -4.10
CA GLN A 161 3.11 3.89 -3.01
C GLN A 161 2.31 3.30 -1.84
N ILE A 162 2.89 2.28 -1.18
CA ILE A 162 2.20 1.53 -0.11
C ILE A 162 2.12 2.30 1.20
N GLY A 163 3.05 3.21 1.46
CA GLY A 163 3.04 4.11 2.61
C GLY A 163 1.96 5.18 2.47
N ASP A 164 1.92 5.86 1.35
CA ASP A 164 0.93 6.92 1.09
C ASP A 164 -0.41 6.36 0.64
N SER A 165 -0.49 5.79 -0.57
CA SER A 165 -1.75 5.31 -1.15
C SER A 165 -2.31 4.13 -0.38
N GLY A 166 -1.45 3.25 0.14
CA GLY A 166 -1.87 2.15 1.01
C GLY A 166 -2.55 2.66 2.29
N THR A 167 -1.99 3.70 2.92
CA THR A 167 -2.61 4.33 4.10
C THR A 167 -3.92 5.03 3.74
N GLY A 168 -3.96 5.73 2.61
CA GLY A 168 -5.20 6.34 2.12
C GLY A 168 -6.33 5.33 1.93
N LEU A 169 -6.03 4.15 1.42
CA LEU A 169 -6.99 3.04 1.28
C LEU A 169 -7.46 2.53 2.64
N HIS A 170 -6.55 2.31 3.61
CA HIS A 170 -6.91 1.90 4.97
C HIS A 170 -7.83 2.92 5.65
N LEU A 171 -7.50 4.22 5.52
CA LEU A 171 -8.32 5.28 6.10
C LEU A 171 -9.70 5.35 5.44
N ALA A 172 -9.80 5.20 4.11
CA ALA A 172 -11.07 5.18 3.40
C ALA A 172 -11.96 4.02 3.88
N PHE A 173 -11.39 2.84 4.07
CA PHE A 173 -12.10 1.69 4.66
C PHE A 173 -12.57 1.98 6.09
N GLY A 174 -11.71 2.57 6.92
CA GLY A 174 -12.06 2.98 8.29
C GLY A 174 -13.20 4.00 8.32
N ILE A 175 -13.21 4.98 7.41
CA ILE A 175 -14.27 5.97 7.29
C ILE A 175 -15.60 5.31 6.91
N VAL A 176 -15.60 4.43 5.91
CA VAL A 176 -16.82 3.72 5.47
C VAL A 176 -17.38 2.85 6.62
N SER A 177 -16.50 2.17 7.37
CA SER A 177 -16.88 1.39 8.55
C SER A 177 -17.49 2.29 9.65
N ALA A 178 -16.90 3.46 9.89
CA ALA A 178 -17.43 4.43 10.84
C ALA A 178 -18.78 5.02 10.43
N LEU A 179 -18.95 5.29 9.12
CA LEU A 179 -20.25 5.72 8.55
C LEU A 179 -21.32 4.65 8.76
N TYR A 180 -20.97 3.38 8.51
CA TYR A 180 -21.88 2.25 8.77
C TYR A 180 -22.25 2.13 10.26
N GLN A 181 -21.26 2.17 11.16
CA GLN A 181 -21.49 2.14 12.60
C GLN A 181 -22.40 3.29 13.05
N ARG A 182 -22.21 4.49 12.48
CA ARG A 182 -23.01 5.67 12.78
C ARG A 182 -24.50 5.46 12.49
N THR A 183 -24.87 4.61 11.51
CA THR A 183 -26.29 4.30 11.24
C THR A 183 -26.99 3.67 12.43
N ASN A 184 -26.25 2.92 13.25
CA ASN A 184 -26.78 2.25 14.44
C ASN A 184 -26.61 3.09 15.72
N SER A 185 -25.44 3.75 15.88
CA SER A 185 -25.10 4.48 17.09
C SER A 185 -25.63 5.92 17.12
N GLY A 186 -25.88 6.50 15.94
CA GLY A 186 -26.21 7.92 15.79
C GLY A 186 -25.05 8.87 16.09
N LYS A 187 -23.85 8.35 16.42
CA LYS A 187 -22.69 9.13 16.87
C LYS A 187 -21.52 9.00 15.88
N GLY A 188 -20.75 10.09 15.75
CA GLY A 188 -19.48 10.10 15.07
C GLY A 188 -18.35 9.49 15.92
N GLN A 189 -17.16 9.41 15.34
CA GLN A 189 -15.96 8.89 16.02
C GLN A 189 -14.69 9.38 15.36
N ARG A 190 -13.56 9.19 16.04
CA ARG A 190 -12.23 9.37 15.44
C ARG A 190 -11.79 8.11 14.73
N VAL A 191 -11.13 8.28 13.57
CA VAL A 191 -10.48 7.22 12.80
C VAL A 191 -9.06 7.65 12.52
N LEU A 192 -8.10 6.89 13.00
CA LEU A 192 -6.68 7.14 12.79
C LEU A 192 -6.09 6.02 11.93
N ALA A 193 -5.39 6.38 10.86
CA ALA A 193 -4.53 5.46 10.12
C ALA A 193 -3.07 5.95 10.23
N ALA A 194 -2.21 5.12 10.84
CA ALA A 194 -0.78 5.37 10.86
C ALA A 194 -0.13 4.74 9.62
N MET A 195 0.80 5.46 8.98
CA MET A 195 1.48 4.99 7.77
C MET A 195 2.33 3.75 8.06
N GLN A 196 3.02 3.72 9.20
CA GLN A 196 3.75 2.54 9.64
C GLN A 196 2.85 1.31 9.74
N ASP A 197 1.71 1.43 10.42
CA ASP A 197 0.78 0.31 10.65
C ASP A 197 0.17 -0.18 9.33
N SER A 198 -0.13 0.73 8.43
CA SER A 198 -0.65 0.41 7.10
C SER A 198 0.35 -0.39 6.28
N VAL A 199 1.63 0.01 6.26
CA VAL A 199 2.71 -0.74 5.60
C VAL A 199 2.90 -2.09 6.26
N LEU A 200 2.95 -2.15 7.60
CA LEU A 200 3.08 -3.39 8.35
C LEU A 200 1.95 -4.38 8.03
N ASN A 201 0.70 -3.89 7.94
CA ASN A 201 -0.44 -4.71 7.52
C ASN A 201 -0.28 -5.27 6.09
N LEU A 202 0.29 -4.51 5.17
CA LEU A 202 0.57 -4.98 3.80
C LEU A 202 1.73 -5.98 3.76
N CYS A 203 2.64 -5.94 4.73
CA CYS A 203 3.76 -6.86 4.89
C CYS A 203 3.43 -8.12 5.72
N ARG A 204 2.15 -8.47 5.93
CA ARG A 204 1.70 -9.56 6.83
C ARG A 204 2.39 -10.90 6.62
N VAL A 205 2.70 -11.25 5.37
CA VAL A 205 3.39 -12.53 5.07
C VAL A 205 4.79 -12.53 5.66
N LYS A 206 5.53 -11.42 5.52
CA LYS A 206 6.88 -11.28 6.09
C LYS A 206 6.85 -11.18 7.62
N LEU A 207 5.82 -10.56 8.19
CA LEU A 207 5.60 -10.55 9.64
C LEU A 207 5.35 -11.97 10.19
N ARG A 208 4.56 -12.78 9.48
CA ARG A 208 4.39 -14.21 9.80
C ARG A 208 5.72 -14.95 9.74
N ASP A 209 6.52 -14.72 8.71
CA ASP A 209 7.83 -15.37 8.56
C ASP A 209 8.78 -14.95 9.68
N GLN A 210 8.75 -13.68 10.11
CA GLN A 210 9.49 -13.22 11.28
C GLN A 210 9.11 -13.97 12.57
N GLN A 211 7.83 -14.24 12.78
CA GLN A 211 7.38 -15.02 13.93
C GLN A 211 7.82 -16.49 13.83
N ARG A 212 7.84 -17.05 12.63
CA ARG A 212 8.27 -18.44 12.39
C ARG A 212 9.76 -18.66 12.63
N LEU A 213 10.60 -17.65 12.36
CA LEU A 213 12.04 -17.73 12.61
C LEU A 213 12.40 -18.06 14.08
N ALA A 214 11.54 -17.69 15.04
CA ALA A 214 11.71 -18.05 16.44
C ALA A 214 11.59 -19.58 16.69
N HIS A 215 11.06 -20.34 15.72
CA HIS A 215 10.84 -21.79 15.80
C HIS A 215 11.74 -22.59 14.85
N GLY A 216 12.62 -21.94 14.10
CA GLY A 216 13.58 -22.59 13.22
C GLY A 216 13.68 -21.96 11.83
N PRO A 217 14.53 -22.52 10.95
CA PRO A 217 14.76 -21.99 9.63
C PRO A 217 13.53 -22.12 8.72
N LEU A 218 13.42 -21.20 7.75
CA LEU A 218 12.35 -21.20 6.74
C LEU A 218 12.83 -21.94 5.48
N ASN A 219 12.63 -23.24 5.44
CA ASN A 219 13.17 -24.14 4.41
C ASN A 219 12.55 -23.93 3.02
N GLU A 220 11.44 -23.22 2.90
CA GLU A 220 10.79 -22.91 1.63
C GLU A 220 11.46 -21.77 0.83
N TYR A 221 12.44 -21.11 1.37
CA TYR A 221 13.25 -20.13 0.68
C TYR A 221 14.50 -20.82 0.12
N THR A 222 14.54 -21.09 -1.18
CA THR A 222 15.55 -21.94 -1.83
C THR A 222 16.98 -21.41 -1.71
N GLN A 223 17.15 -20.10 -1.70
CA GLN A 223 18.47 -19.47 -1.55
C GLN A 223 19.11 -19.73 -0.19
N PHE A 224 18.35 -20.16 0.83
CA PHE A 224 18.83 -20.43 2.18
C PHE A 224 19.21 -21.90 2.40
N GLY A 225 18.84 -22.82 1.52
CA GLY A 225 19.29 -24.21 1.53
C GLY A 225 20.78 -24.39 1.24
N LYS A 226 21.51 -23.33 0.91
CA LYS A 226 22.95 -23.35 0.57
C LYS A 226 23.86 -22.96 1.74
N GLY A 227 23.45 -23.15 3.00
CA GLY A 227 24.26 -22.83 4.18
C GLY A 227 24.26 -21.35 4.57
N ILE A 228 23.33 -20.58 4.06
CA ILE A 228 23.08 -19.21 4.52
C ILE A 228 22.22 -19.30 5.78
N GLU A 229 22.78 -18.92 6.91
CA GLU A 229 22.01 -18.81 8.14
C GLU A 229 21.07 -17.60 8.09
N PHE A 230 19.83 -17.83 8.53
CA PHE A 230 18.95 -16.70 8.82
C PHE A 230 19.50 -15.95 10.03
N GLY A 231 19.60 -14.63 9.93
CA GLY A 231 19.76 -13.78 11.09
C GLY A 231 18.49 -13.72 11.95
N GLU A 232 18.42 -12.78 12.86
CA GLU A 232 17.24 -12.56 13.71
C GLU A 232 16.05 -11.95 12.97
N ALA A 233 16.21 -11.53 11.72
CA ALA A 233 15.17 -10.88 10.91
C ALA A 233 14.90 -11.64 9.62
N THR A 234 13.65 -11.60 9.16
CA THR A 234 13.25 -12.12 7.84
C THR A 234 14.08 -11.47 6.74
N PRO A 235 14.84 -12.24 5.96
CA PRO A 235 15.71 -11.69 4.94
C PRO A 235 14.95 -11.24 3.69
N ARG A 236 15.64 -10.47 2.86
CA ARG A 236 15.22 -10.22 1.48
C ARG A 236 15.34 -11.50 0.67
N ALA A 237 14.34 -11.83 -0.08
CA ALA A 237 14.25 -13.07 -0.84
C ALA A 237 14.27 -12.87 -2.36
N GLY A 238 14.53 -11.65 -2.84
CA GLY A 238 14.49 -11.34 -4.27
C GLY A 238 13.14 -11.68 -4.87
N ASN A 239 13.16 -12.52 -5.88
CA ASN A 239 11.96 -12.97 -6.60
C ASN A 239 11.39 -14.29 -6.04
N ASP A 240 12.00 -14.86 -5.02
CA ASP A 240 11.51 -16.08 -4.42
C ASP A 240 10.29 -15.82 -3.54
N SER A 241 9.27 -16.63 -3.72
CA SER A 241 8.12 -16.62 -2.82
C SER A 241 8.28 -17.67 -1.74
N GLY A 242 8.24 -17.24 -0.49
CA GLY A 242 8.02 -18.16 0.64
C GLY A 242 6.56 -18.61 0.71
N GLY A 243 6.25 -19.57 1.56
CA GLY A 243 4.87 -19.89 1.91
C GLY A 243 4.26 -21.12 1.25
N GLY A 244 5.08 -22.11 0.90
CA GLY A 244 4.62 -23.45 0.48
C GLY A 244 4.19 -23.56 -0.97
N GLN A 245 4.28 -22.50 -1.73
CA GLN A 245 4.09 -22.49 -3.18
C GLN A 245 5.28 -21.78 -3.85
N PRO A 246 6.40 -22.48 -4.05
CA PRO A 246 7.59 -21.89 -4.66
C PRO A 246 7.28 -21.29 -6.04
N GLY A 247 7.73 -20.06 -6.23
CA GLY A 247 7.60 -19.33 -7.49
C GLY A 247 8.83 -18.48 -7.73
N ALA A 248 9.09 -18.20 -8.99
CA ALA A 248 10.20 -17.37 -9.44
C ALA A 248 9.81 -16.50 -10.63
N ILE A 249 10.52 -15.38 -10.81
CA ILE A 249 10.47 -14.59 -12.04
C ILE A 249 11.45 -15.21 -13.05
N LEU A 250 10.93 -15.62 -14.21
CA LEU A 250 11.67 -16.29 -15.25
C LEU A 250 11.72 -15.45 -16.52
N LYS A 251 12.84 -15.54 -17.23
CA LYS A 251 13.06 -14.86 -18.52
C LYS A 251 12.20 -15.49 -19.62
N CYS A 252 11.59 -14.63 -20.43
CA CYS A 252 10.88 -15.02 -21.65
C CYS A 252 11.69 -14.64 -22.90
N LYS A 253 11.26 -15.10 -24.08
CA LYS A 253 11.88 -14.72 -25.35
C LYS A 253 11.94 -13.19 -25.50
N GLY A 254 13.11 -12.69 -25.85
CA GLY A 254 13.37 -11.27 -26.03
C GLY A 254 13.86 -10.53 -24.78
N TRP A 255 14.13 -11.22 -23.67
CA TRP A 255 14.59 -10.65 -22.40
C TRP A 255 15.89 -9.84 -22.52
N GLU A 256 16.72 -10.10 -23.56
CA GLU A 256 17.95 -9.39 -23.81
C GLU A 256 17.73 -7.92 -24.20
N THR A 257 16.58 -7.62 -24.78
CA THR A 257 16.25 -6.29 -25.34
C THR A 257 14.99 -5.67 -24.72
N ASP A 258 14.04 -6.47 -24.21
CA ASP A 258 12.85 -6.00 -23.48
C ASP A 258 13.03 -6.25 -21.99
N PRO A 259 13.23 -5.19 -21.17
CA PRO A 259 13.38 -5.32 -19.71
C PRO A 259 12.13 -5.89 -19.01
N ASN A 260 11.02 -6.04 -19.71
CA ASN A 260 9.76 -6.58 -19.22
C ASN A 260 9.39 -7.93 -19.85
N ALA A 261 10.31 -8.59 -20.57
CA ALA A 261 10.11 -9.94 -21.12
C ALA A 261 10.34 -11.01 -20.06
N TYR A 262 9.50 -11.00 -19.03
CA TYR A 262 9.53 -11.92 -17.90
C TYR A 262 8.13 -12.44 -17.58
N THR A 263 8.07 -13.57 -16.90
CA THR A 263 6.86 -14.15 -16.33
C THR A 263 7.10 -14.53 -14.87
N TYR A 264 6.07 -14.46 -14.03
CA TYR A 264 6.12 -15.03 -12.69
C TYR A 264 5.51 -16.43 -12.75
N PHE A 265 6.28 -17.45 -12.40
CA PHE A 265 5.88 -18.84 -12.46
C PHE A 265 5.76 -19.44 -11.06
N ILE A 266 4.68 -20.18 -10.80
CA ILE A 266 4.43 -20.84 -9.53
C ILE A 266 4.25 -22.34 -9.75
N THR A 267 4.99 -23.17 -9.01
CA THR A 267 4.90 -24.64 -9.06
C THR A 267 3.78 -25.17 -8.17
N GLN A 268 2.51 -24.98 -8.57
CA GLN A 268 1.37 -25.50 -7.81
C GLN A 268 1.21 -27.01 -8.01
N ALA A 269 0.88 -27.75 -6.95
CA ALA A 269 0.65 -29.19 -7.01
C ALA A 269 -0.43 -29.59 -8.03
N ALA A 270 -1.51 -28.82 -8.11
CA ALA A 270 -2.65 -29.09 -8.99
C ALA A 270 -2.32 -29.04 -10.50
N VAL A 271 -1.25 -28.33 -10.88
CA VAL A 271 -0.87 -28.16 -12.30
C VAL A 271 0.48 -28.81 -12.63
N TRP A 272 1.11 -29.45 -11.65
CA TRP A 272 2.47 -29.99 -11.79
C TRP A 272 2.63 -30.96 -12.98
N GLU A 273 1.68 -31.88 -13.15
CA GLU A 273 1.73 -32.83 -14.25
C GLU A 273 1.72 -32.15 -15.61
N LYS A 274 0.87 -31.10 -15.77
CA LYS A 274 0.83 -30.32 -17.02
C LYS A 274 2.12 -29.54 -17.24
N VAL A 275 2.71 -29.01 -16.16
CA VAL A 275 4.03 -28.36 -16.24
C VAL A 275 5.08 -29.32 -16.76
N CYS A 276 5.16 -30.54 -16.20
CA CYS A 276 6.10 -31.58 -16.66
C CYS A 276 5.95 -31.90 -18.16
N ASP A 277 4.72 -32.07 -18.63
CA ASP A 277 4.45 -32.30 -20.06
C ASP A 277 4.90 -31.12 -20.91
N THR A 278 4.57 -29.91 -20.49
CA THR A 278 4.85 -28.70 -21.26
C THR A 278 6.34 -28.42 -21.39
N ILE A 279 7.12 -28.67 -20.35
CA ILE A 279 8.58 -28.44 -20.37
C ILE A 279 9.36 -29.63 -20.92
N GLY A 280 8.69 -30.73 -21.24
CA GLY A 280 9.31 -31.95 -21.79
C GLY A 280 9.98 -32.84 -20.78
N GLU A 281 9.48 -32.85 -19.54
CA GLU A 281 9.99 -33.67 -18.42
C GLU A 281 8.87 -34.58 -17.86
N PRO A 282 8.22 -35.43 -18.67
CA PRO A 282 7.09 -36.24 -18.22
C PRO A 282 7.43 -37.21 -17.08
N ASP A 283 8.69 -37.66 -17.00
CA ASP A 283 9.15 -38.57 -15.94
C ASP A 283 9.10 -37.94 -14.55
N TRP A 284 9.17 -36.63 -14.45
CA TRP A 284 9.09 -35.93 -13.16
C TRP A 284 7.73 -36.09 -12.45
N LYS A 285 6.69 -36.53 -13.17
CA LYS A 285 5.38 -36.81 -12.57
C LYS A 285 5.40 -37.95 -11.58
N THR A 286 6.23 -38.99 -11.89
CA THR A 286 6.29 -40.25 -11.12
C THR A 286 7.59 -40.43 -10.38
N ASP A 287 8.64 -39.70 -10.72
CA ASP A 287 9.91 -39.74 -10.01
C ASP A 287 9.71 -39.27 -8.55
N PRO A 288 10.06 -40.12 -7.55
CA PRO A 288 9.90 -39.78 -6.14
C PRO A 288 10.58 -38.47 -5.74
N GLY A 289 11.61 -38.02 -6.47
CA GLY A 289 12.33 -36.77 -6.23
C GLY A 289 11.61 -35.52 -6.71
N TYR A 290 10.53 -35.66 -7.52
CA TYR A 290 9.80 -34.52 -8.12
C TYR A 290 8.29 -34.60 -7.94
N ALA A 291 7.73 -35.80 -7.70
CA ALA A 291 6.29 -36.04 -7.72
C ALA A 291 5.52 -35.24 -6.63
N THR A 292 6.12 -34.98 -5.49
CA THR A 292 5.44 -34.29 -4.38
C THR A 292 6.05 -32.93 -4.07
N PRO A 293 5.27 -31.94 -3.57
CA PRO A 293 5.80 -30.65 -3.21
C PRO A 293 6.98 -30.70 -2.22
N PRO A 294 6.97 -31.52 -1.15
CA PRO A 294 8.13 -31.65 -0.27
C PRO A 294 9.40 -32.17 -0.97
N ALA A 295 9.25 -33.14 -1.87
CA ALA A 295 10.37 -33.72 -2.61
C ALA A 295 11.05 -32.72 -3.56
N ARG A 296 10.32 -31.71 -4.02
CA ARG A 296 10.83 -30.68 -4.93
C ARG A 296 11.64 -29.57 -4.22
N LEU A 297 11.52 -29.42 -2.91
CA LEU A 297 12.12 -28.27 -2.19
C LEU A 297 13.63 -28.16 -2.43
N ASP A 298 14.36 -29.27 -2.35
CA ASP A 298 15.80 -29.29 -2.56
C ASP A 298 16.24 -29.17 -4.04
N LYS A 299 15.26 -29.19 -4.97
CA LYS A 299 15.49 -29.19 -6.42
C LYS A 299 14.90 -27.97 -7.12
N LEU A 300 14.39 -26.99 -6.37
CA LEU A 300 13.69 -25.86 -6.95
C LEU A 300 14.55 -25.06 -7.91
N GLU A 301 15.84 -24.89 -7.64
CA GLU A 301 16.76 -24.21 -8.56
C GLU A 301 16.80 -24.93 -9.92
N GLN A 302 17.05 -26.25 -9.93
CA GLN A 302 17.06 -27.06 -11.14
C GLN A 302 15.70 -27.03 -11.89
N ILE A 303 14.61 -27.08 -11.13
CA ILE A 303 13.25 -27.03 -11.69
C ILE A 303 13.03 -25.68 -12.39
N PHE A 304 13.34 -24.57 -11.72
CA PHE A 304 13.16 -23.25 -12.32
C PHE A 304 14.12 -22.98 -13.47
N GLU A 305 15.35 -23.47 -13.43
CA GLU A 305 16.27 -23.40 -14.56
C GLU A 305 15.69 -24.14 -15.79
N ARG A 306 15.14 -25.33 -15.59
CA ARG A 306 14.50 -26.10 -16.68
C ARG A 306 13.26 -25.41 -17.23
N ILE A 307 12.42 -24.86 -16.37
CA ILE A 307 11.25 -24.07 -16.77
C ILE A 307 11.71 -22.82 -17.54
N GLU A 308 12.76 -22.12 -17.08
CA GLU A 308 13.29 -20.93 -17.77
C GLU A 308 13.83 -21.26 -19.16
N GLN A 309 14.46 -22.42 -19.36
CA GLN A 309 14.87 -22.86 -20.69
C GLN A 309 13.67 -22.96 -21.64
N TRP A 310 12.52 -23.40 -21.17
CA TRP A 310 11.28 -23.42 -21.95
C TRP A 310 10.70 -22.01 -22.14
N THR A 311 10.57 -21.20 -21.08
CA THR A 311 9.99 -19.85 -21.19
C THR A 311 10.82 -18.93 -22.09
N LYS A 312 12.13 -19.08 -22.16
CA LYS A 312 13.00 -18.36 -23.11
C LYS A 312 12.67 -18.61 -24.59
N THR A 313 11.99 -19.72 -24.90
CA THR A 313 11.55 -20.01 -26.26
C THR A 313 10.21 -19.36 -26.60
N LYS A 314 9.51 -18.77 -25.64
CA LYS A 314 8.16 -18.22 -25.71
C LYS A 314 8.13 -16.76 -25.32
N SER A 315 7.27 -15.97 -25.95
CA SER A 315 6.93 -14.64 -25.43
C SER A 315 6.18 -14.76 -24.10
N LYS A 316 6.21 -13.71 -23.30
CA LYS A 316 5.45 -13.68 -22.02
C LYS A 316 3.94 -13.93 -22.21
N PHE A 317 3.38 -13.64 -23.39
CA PHE A 317 1.97 -13.89 -23.70
C PHE A 317 1.73 -15.37 -24.04
N GLU A 318 2.61 -15.99 -24.82
CA GLU A 318 2.54 -17.43 -25.15
C GLU A 318 2.75 -18.34 -23.92
N VAL A 319 3.44 -17.85 -22.89
CA VAL A 319 3.58 -18.59 -21.62
C VAL A 319 2.28 -18.56 -20.81
N MET A 320 1.44 -17.53 -20.99
CA MET A 320 0.16 -17.40 -20.28
C MET A 320 -0.96 -18.25 -20.88
N GLU A 321 -0.86 -18.64 -22.15
CA GLU A 321 -1.79 -19.53 -22.88
C GLU A 321 -1.54 -21.01 -22.56
#